data_9a7a8c50a3aae3e86b925260f2f2212d
#
_entry.id   9a7a8c50a3aae3e86b925260f2f2212d
#
_cell.length_a   1.000
_cell.length_b   1.000
_cell.length_c   1.000
_cell.angle_alpha   90.00
_cell.angle_beta   90.00
_cell.angle_gamma   90.00
#
_symmetry.space_group_name_H-M   'P 1'
#
loop_
_entity.id
_entity.type
_entity.pdbx_description
1 polymer ?
#
loop_
_entity_poly.entity_id
_entity_poly.type
_entity_poly.pdbx_seq_one_letter_code
_entity_poly.pdbx_strand_id
1 'polypeptide(L)'
;APVSFKKEDNEWVTVKCDRARFKMVGVARDAFPEVPAFKSAPTKIQAGVIKTFIDRTIFAITQEESRYTLSGAKFVLDETGARMVTTDGHRLAFVEKKDLARNGKEKIDTLIPRKTLAELTKLTAGFDDEISLGMDENHIYFQVGPRLLISRMLYGQFPNYEMVMPKNNDKSVEFNSSLLNLAIRRVALMADERSHAIRFHLEPNQLVISSQNAEEGEANETLQADYNGDVTDIGFNAQYLQEFLNVIGDAKVAFEFKDGNSQAQLHPSENGDYEYKYVVMPMRI
;
A
#
# COMPACT_ATOMS: atom_id res chain seq x y z
N ALA A 1 17.29 -21.99 30.74
CA ALA A 1 17.11 -21.82 32.19
C ALA A 1 15.73 -21.28 32.51
N PRO A 2 15.05 -21.71 33.57
CA PRO A 2 13.74 -21.20 33.93
C PRO A 2 13.86 -19.76 34.46
N VAL A 3 12.90 -18.91 34.04
CA VAL A 3 12.77 -17.54 34.53
C VAL A 3 11.66 -17.51 35.58
N SER A 4 11.93 -17.03 36.79
CA SER A 4 10.93 -16.86 37.84
C SER A 4 10.61 -15.40 38.07
N PHE A 5 9.31 -15.12 38.26
CA PHE A 5 8.80 -13.81 38.60
C PHE A 5 8.17 -13.88 39.99
N LYS A 6 8.54 -12.96 40.90
CA LYS A 6 7.95 -12.83 42.19
C LYS A 6 7.48 -11.39 42.42
N LYS A 7 6.17 -11.18 42.57
CA LYS A 7 5.61 -9.91 43.01
C LYS A 7 5.84 -9.77 44.54
N GLU A 8 6.26 -8.59 44.94
CA GLU A 8 6.42 -8.21 46.36
C GLU A 8 5.28 -7.26 46.79
N ASP A 9 5.10 -7.06 48.10
CA ASP A 9 3.93 -6.34 48.64
C ASP A 9 3.87 -4.86 48.26
N ASN A 10 4.94 -4.27 47.80
CA ASN A 10 5.07 -2.86 47.40
C ASN A 10 5.11 -2.64 45.89
N GLU A 11 4.43 -3.48 45.12
CA GLU A 11 4.42 -3.49 43.64
C GLU A 11 5.79 -3.77 42.99
N TRP A 12 6.80 -4.07 43.78
CA TRP A 12 8.09 -4.51 43.22
C TRP A 12 7.99 -5.93 42.66
N VAL A 13 8.74 -6.17 41.60
CA VAL A 13 8.87 -7.50 40.96
C VAL A 13 10.33 -7.92 40.96
N THR A 14 10.60 -9.08 41.54
CA THR A 14 11.91 -9.74 41.41
C THR A 14 11.84 -10.76 40.29
N VAL A 15 12.76 -10.62 39.32
CA VAL A 15 12.96 -11.58 38.22
C VAL A 15 14.29 -12.30 38.44
N LYS A 16 14.29 -13.63 38.39
CA LYS A 16 15.50 -14.44 38.54
C LYS A 16 15.63 -15.42 37.37
N CYS A 17 16.86 -15.56 36.90
CA CYS A 17 17.26 -16.56 35.92
C CYS A 17 18.69 -16.96 36.21
N ASP A 18 18.92 -18.20 36.62
CA ASP A 18 20.22 -18.72 37.07
C ASP A 18 20.86 -17.80 38.12
N ARG A 19 22.01 -17.19 37.77
CA ARG A 19 22.77 -16.28 38.64
C ARG A 19 22.30 -14.82 38.56
N ALA A 20 21.45 -14.51 37.56
CA ALA A 20 20.93 -13.14 37.38
C ALA A 20 19.69 -12.88 38.25
N ARG A 21 19.68 -11.74 38.93
CA ARG A 21 18.58 -11.28 39.73
C ARG A 21 18.34 -9.80 39.44
N PHE A 22 17.09 -9.49 39.06
CA PHE A 22 16.63 -8.12 38.85
C PHE A 22 15.54 -7.81 39.85
N LYS A 23 15.55 -6.61 40.37
CA LYS A 23 14.46 -6.08 41.18
C LYS A 23 13.98 -4.80 40.49
N MET A 24 12.72 -4.78 40.07
CA MET A 24 12.14 -3.68 39.30
C MET A 24 10.87 -3.17 39.99
N VAL A 25 10.65 -1.86 39.90
CA VAL A 25 9.40 -1.30 40.32
C VAL A 25 8.30 -1.69 39.33
N GLY A 26 7.19 -2.19 39.82
CA GLY A 26 5.99 -2.45 39.01
C GLY A 26 5.01 -1.28 39.11
N VAL A 27 3.98 -1.37 38.30
CA VAL A 27 2.85 -0.43 38.31
C VAL A 27 1.64 -1.18 38.83
N ALA A 28 0.86 -0.55 39.71
CA ALA A 28 -0.37 -1.12 40.20
C ALA A 28 -1.35 -1.39 39.07
N ARG A 29 -2.15 -2.46 39.19
CA ARG A 29 -3.13 -2.85 38.16
C ARG A 29 -4.07 -1.71 37.80
N ASP A 30 -4.49 -0.93 38.79
CA ASP A 30 -5.45 0.17 38.63
C ASP A 30 -4.86 1.37 37.87
N ALA A 31 -3.52 1.45 37.79
CA ALA A 31 -2.81 2.44 36.97
C ALA A 31 -2.48 1.95 35.55
N PHE A 32 -2.79 0.69 35.23
CA PHE A 32 -2.63 0.20 33.88
C PHE A 32 -3.73 0.76 32.98
N PRO A 33 -3.40 1.33 31.79
CA PRO A 33 -4.42 1.86 30.89
C PRO A 33 -5.47 0.81 30.53
N GLU A 34 -6.73 1.22 30.52
CA GLU A 34 -7.80 0.35 30.04
C GLU A 34 -7.59 0.03 28.56
N VAL A 35 -7.56 -1.26 28.23
CA VAL A 35 -7.54 -1.70 26.84
C VAL A 35 -8.96 -1.59 26.29
N PRO A 36 -9.19 -0.83 25.21
CA PRO A 36 -10.53 -0.73 24.63
C PRO A 36 -11.07 -2.12 24.27
N ALA A 37 -12.31 -2.37 24.65
CA ALA A 37 -12.97 -3.64 24.32
C ALA A 37 -13.62 -3.56 22.93
N PHE A 38 -13.56 -4.65 22.20
CA PHE A 38 -14.30 -4.81 20.93
C PHE A 38 -15.81 -4.82 21.22
N LYS A 39 -16.49 -3.70 20.98
CA LYS A 39 -17.87 -3.45 21.41
C LYS A 39 -18.93 -3.64 20.33
N SER A 40 -18.55 -3.65 19.06
CA SER A 40 -19.48 -3.79 17.93
C SER A 40 -19.67 -5.25 17.49
N ALA A 41 -20.77 -5.53 16.82
CA ALA A 41 -20.93 -6.82 16.16
C ALA A 41 -19.93 -6.88 14.99
N PRO A 42 -18.94 -7.80 15.02
CA PRO A 42 -17.87 -7.78 14.05
C PRO A 42 -18.37 -8.13 12.65
N THR A 43 -17.87 -7.43 11.65
CA THR A 43 -17.94 -7.89 10.26
C THR A 43 -16.76 -8.83 10.00
N LYS A 44 -17.03 -9.98 9.41
CA LYS A 44 -15.99 -10.96 9.07
C LYS A 44 -15.61 -10.88 7.59
N ILE A 45 -14.33 -11.03 7.31
CA ILE A 45 -13.74 -11.03 5.97
C ILE A 45 -12.56 -12.00 5.95
N GLN A 46 -12.32 -12.64 4.82
CA GLN A 46 -11.16 -13.51 4.64
C GLN A 46 -9.85 -12.73 4.83
N ALA A 47 -8.92 -13.27 5.62
CA ALA A 47 -7.62 -12.64 5.87
C ALA A 47 -6.85 -12.36 4.57
N GLY A 48 -6.94 -13.26 3.60
CA GLY A 48 -6.32 -13.11 2.29
C GLY A 48 -6.78 -11.88 1.51
N VAL A 49 -8.02 -11.44 1.69
CA VAL A 49 -8.54 -10.21 1.05
C VAL A 49 -7.83 -8.98 1.63
N ILE A 50 -7.77 -8.87 2.95
CA ILE A 50 -7.09 -7.76 3.63
C ILE A 50 -5.60 -7.75 3.30
N LYS A 51 -4.96 -8.92 3.29
CA LYS A 51 -3.55 -9.05 2.91
C LYS A 51 -3.32 -8.54 1.49
N THR A 52 -4.13 -8.99 0.52
CA THR A 52 -4.04 -8.53 -0.88
C THR A 52 -4.21 -7.02 -0.98
N PHE A 53 -5.15 -6.44 -0.23
CA PHE A 53 -5.38 -5.00 -0.23
C PHE A 53 -4.16 -4.24 0.29
N ILE A 54 -3.59 -4.69 1.40
CA ILE A 54 -2.41 -4.06 1.98
C ILE A 54 -1.21 -4.17 1.03
N ASP A 55 -0.92 -5.37 0.53
CA ASP A 55 0.23 -5.62 -0.35
C ASP A 55 0.16 -4.77 -1.62
N ARG A 56 -1.05 -4.55 -2.16
CA ARG A 56 -1.27 -3.78 -3.39
C ARG A 56 -1.31 -2.26 -3.20
N THR A 57 -1.34 -1.76 -1.96
CA THR A 57 -1.55 -0.32 -1.74
C THR A 57 -0.57 0.33 -0.77
N ILE A 58 0.00 -0.38 0.19
CA ILE A 58 0.80 0.20 1.29
C ILE A 58 2.01 1.02 0.81
N PHE A 59 2.57 0.69 -0.35
CA PHE A 59 3.74 1.37 -0.90
C PHE A 59 3.44 2.82 -1.35
N ALA A 60 2.20 3.12 -1.72
CA ALA A 60 1.78 4.45 -2.15
C ALA A 60 1.33 5.37 -1.00
N ILE A 61 1.45 4.94 0.25
CA ILE A 61 1.20 5.78 1.42
C ILE A 61 2.39 6.73 1.63
N THR A 62 2.12 8.03 1.82
CA THR A 62 3.17 9.02 2.11
C THR A 62 3.94 8.68 3.39
N GLN A 63 5.21 9.05 3.40
CA GLN A 63 6.06 9.01 4.59
C GLN A 63 6.20 10.39 5.24
N GLU A 64 5.64 11.43 4.61
CA GLU A 64 5.67 12.79 5.12
C GLU A 64 4.66 12.97 6.25
N GLU A 65 5.11 13.25 7.46
CA GLU A 65 4.24 13.47 8.63
C GLU A 65 3.33 14.70 8.48
N SER A 66 3.73 15.68 7.68
CA SER A 66 2.96 16.89 7.39
C SER A 66 1.65 16.61 6.64
N ARG A 67 1.57 15.51 5.92
CA ARG A 67 0.38 15.08 5.16
C ARG A 67 -0.42 14.03 5.91
N TYR A 68 -0.88 14.36 7.09
CA TYR A 68 -1.50 13.44 8.04
C TYR A 68 -2.57 12.52 7.45
N THR A 69 -3.50 13.04 6.63
CA THR A 69 -4.58 12.25 6.02
C THR A 69 -4.10 11.27 4.95
N LEU A 70 -2.88 11.47 4.42
CA LEU A 70 -2.25 10.59 3.43
C LEU A 70 -1.28 9.59 4.06
N SER A 71 -1.05 9.65 5.39
CA SER A 71 -0.16 8.73 6.12
C SER A 71 -0.81 7.37 6.44
N GLY A 72 -1.94 7.08 5.82
CA GLY A 72 -2.68 5.83 5.92
C GLY A 72 -3.47 5.51 4.67
N ALA A 73 -4.24 4.43 4.72
CA ALA A 73 -5.11 3.99 3.64
C ALA A 73 -6.57 4.36 3.94
N LYS A 74 -7.28 4.82 2.94
CA LYS A 74 -8.74 4.87 2.92
C LYS A 74 -9.25 3.46 2.73
N PHE A 75 -9.95 2.93 3.71
CA PHE A 75 -10.57 1.61 3.65
C PHE A 75 -12.10 1.74 3.74
N VAL A 76 -12.78 1.14 2.78
CA VAL A 76 -14.25 1.10 2.75
C VAL A 76 -14.68 -0.35 2.61
N LEU A 77 -15.61 -0.76 3.45
CA LEU A 77 -16.30 -2.04 3.39
C LEU A 77 -17.79 -1.75 3.49
N ASP A 78 -18.53 -2.02 2.45
CA ASP A 78 -19.97 -1.77 2.35
C ASP A 78 -20.71 -2.90 1.62
N GLU A 79 -21.95 -2.67 1.22
CA GLU A 79 -22.78 -3.68 0.56
C GLU A 79 -22.30 -4.04 -0.83
N THR A 80 -21.51 -3.18 -1.47
CA THR A 80 -20.97 -3.41 -2.82
C THR A 80 -19.68 -4.22 -2.82
N GLY A 81 -19.00 -4.30 -1.68
CA GLY A 81 -17.73 -4.99 -1.53
C GLY A 81 -16.77 -4.25 -0.61
N ALA A 82 -15.49 -4.43 -0.85
CA ALA A 82 -14.44 -3.73 -0.12
C ALA A 82 -13.47 -3.06 -1.08
N ARG A 83 -12.93 -1.89 -0.66
CA ARG A 83 -11.88 -1.17 -1.41
C ARG A 83 -10.88 -0.52 -0.48
N MET A 84 -9.66 -0.42 -0.96
CA MET A 84 -8.57 0.29 -0.28
C MET A 84 -7.88 1.22 -1.26
N VAL A 85 -7.63 2.45 -0.81
CA VAL A 85 -7.01 3.50 -1.63
C VAL A 85 -5.91 4.17 -0.82
N THR A 86 -4.78 4.39 -1.46
CA THR A 86 -3.63 5.11 -0.89
C THR A 86 -3.06 6.08 -1.90
N THR A 87 -2.49 7.18 -1.43
CA THR A 87 -1.82 8.17 -2.28
C THR A 87 -0.83 8.99 -1.46
N ASP A 88 0.23 9.46 -2.11
CA ASP A 88 1.16 10.46 -1.59
C ASP A 88 1.01 11.83 -2.30
N GLY A 89 0.01 11.94 -3.19
CA GLY A 89 -0.25 13.14 -4.00
C GLY A 89 0.45 13.12 -5.38
N HIS A 90 1.39 12.20 -5.61
CA HIS A 90 2.08 12.01 -6.89
C HIS A 90 1.66 10.73 -7.60
N ARG A 91 1.17 9.78 -6.85
CA ARG A 91 0.68 8.49 -7.30
C ARG A 91 -0.47 8.01 -6.43
N LEU A 92 -1.25 7.07 -6.93
CA LEU A 92 -2.39 6.50 -6.24
C LEU A 92 -2.49 5.01 -6.54
N ALA A 93 -2.65 4.19 -5.50
CA ALA A 93 -2.97 2.78 -5.63
C ALA A 93 -4.41 2.53 -5.16
N PHE A 94 -5.17 1.86 -5.99
CA PHE A 94 -6.58 1.51 -5.77
C PHE A 94 -6.78 0.02 -5.97
N VAL A 95 -7.37 -0.64 -4.99
CA VAL A 95 -7.80 -2.04 -5.10
C VAL A 95 -9.22 -2.19 -4.60
N GLU A 96 -10.04 -2.90 -5.35
CA GLU A 96 -11.42 -3.21 -5.01
C GLU A 96 -11.72 -4.69 -5.23
N LYS A 97 -12.50 -5.28 -4.34
CA LYS A 97 -13.15 -6.58 -4.52
C LYS A 97 -14.64 -6.40 -4.37
N LYS A 98 -15.37 -6.53 -5.48
CA LYS A 98 -16.84 -6.51 -5.52
C LYS A 98 -17.40 -7.84 -5.02
N ASP A 99 -18.66 -7.83 -4.66
CA ASP A 99 -19.41 -9.05 -4.25
C ASP A 99 -18.70 -9.85 -3.15
N LEU A 100 -18.05 -9.13 -2.23
CA LEU A 100 -17.36 -9.75 -1.14
C LEU A 100 -18.34 -10.42 -0.17
N ALA A 101 -18.24 -11.73 0.00
CA ALA A 101 -18.96 -12.43 1.04
C ALA A 101 -18.53 -11.90 2.41
N ARG A 102 -19.45 -11.26 3.12
CA ARG A 102 -19.23 -10.73 4.48
C ARG A 102 -20.35 -11.16 5.42
N ASN A 103 -19.98 -11.50 6.63
CA ASN A 103 -20.92 -11.70 7.72
C ASN A 103 -20.92 -10.44 8.59
N GLY A 104 -21.96 -9.63 8.45
CA GLY A 104 -22.14 -8.37 9.19
C GLY A 104 -22.79 -7.30 8.34
N LYS A 105 -23.50 -6.38 8.98
CA LYS A 105 -24.21 -5.27 8.30
C LYS A 105 -23.50 -3.94 8.48
N GLU A 106 -22.49 -3.87 9.32
CA GLU A 106 -21.81 -2.64 9.62
C GLU A 106 -20.97 -2.17 8.43
N LYS A 107 -21.18 -0.93 8.04
CA LYS A 107 -20.36 -0.25 7.05
C LYS A 107 -19.10 0.27 7.73
N ILE A 108 -17.95 -0.02 7.18
CA ILE A 108 -16.67 0.54 7.60
C ILE A 108 -16.23 1.55 6.53
N ASP A 109 -15.96 2.77 6.94
CA ASP A 109 -15.42 3.83 6.09
C ASP A 109 -14.44 4.65 6.93
N THR A 110 -13.14 4.37 6.79
CA THR A 110 -12.14 4.93 7.71
C THR A 110 -10.77 5.09 7.06
N LEU A 111 -9.89 5.81 7.75
CA LEU A 111 -8.48 5.95 7.43
C LEU A 111 -7.64 5.12 8.40
N ILE A 112 -6.98 4.09 7.88
CA ILE A 112 -6.15 3.17 8.66
C ILE A 112 -4.68 3.62 8.56
N PRO A 113 -4.00 3.91 9.69
CA PRO A 113 -2.59 4.30 9.67
C PRO A 113 -1.70 3.25 9.01
N ARG A 114 -0.66 3.68 8.30
CA ARG A 114 0.33 2.79 7.67
C ARG A 114 0.93 1.77 8.66
N LYS A 115 1.24 2.22 9.90
CA LYS A 115 1.78 1.35 10.95
C LYS A 115 0.82 0.21 11.29
N THR A 116 -0.46 0.50 11.36
CA THR A 116 -1.50 -0.51 11.63
C THR A 116 -1.58 -1.56 10.51
N LEU A 117 -1.54 -1.11 9.25
CA LEU A 117 -1.52 -2.01 8.09
C LEU A 117 -0.28 -2.92 8.11
N ALA A 118 0.89 -2.37 8.41
CA ALA A 118 2.12 -3.14 8.51
C ALA A 118 2.07 -4.19 9.64
N GLU A 119 1.49 -3.86 10.79
CA GLU A 119 1.28 -4.84 11.87
C GLU A 119 0.22 -5.89 11.49
N LEU A 120 -0.84 -5.48 10.81
CA LEU A 120 -1.88 -6.40 10.34
C LEU A 120 -1.33 -7.42 9.34
N THR A 121 -0.44 -7.00 8.43
CA THR A 121 0.28 -7.92 7.52
C THR A 121 1.05 -9.00 8.30
N LYS A 122 1.74 -8.63 9.37
CA LYS A 122 2.46 -9.59 10.23
C LYS A 122 1.51 -10.54 10.95
N LEU A 123 0.38 -10.03 11.46
CA LEU A 123 -0.61 -10.83 12.17
C LEU A 123 -1.33 -11.83 11.27
N THR A 124 -1.54 -11.47 10.01
CA THR A 124 -2.21 -12.33 9.00
C THR A 124 -1.24 -13.24 8.26
N ALA A 125 0.05 -13.15 8.50
CA ALA A 125 1.04 -14.04 7.89
C ALA A 125 0.78 -15.50 8.33
N GLY A 126 0.49 -16.38 7.36
CA GLY A 126 0.15 -17.79 7.61
C GLY A 126 -1.21 -18.00 8.30
N PHE A 127 -2.11 -17.01 8.25
CA PHE A 127 -3.47 -17.12 8.75
C PHE A 127 -4.45 -17.03 7.57
N ASP A 128 -5.15 -18.13 7.27
CA ASP A 128 -5.98 -18.27 6.08
C ASP A 128 -7.49 -18.19 6.38
N ASP A 129 -7.86 -18.09 7.66
CA ASP A 129 -9.25 -18.02 8.08
C ASP A 129 -9.83 -16.59 8.00
N GLU A 130 -11.08 -16.45 8.39
CA GLU A 130 -11.72 -15.14 8.53
C GLU A 130 -11.16 -14.35 9.71
N ILE A 131 -10.96 -13.06 9.50
CA ILE A 131 -10.70 -12.08 10.54
C ILE A 131 -11.96 -11.28 10.84
N SER A 132 -12.10 -10.82 12.07
CA SER A 132 -13.21 -9.95 12.45
C SER A 132 -12.77 -8.50 12.50
N LEU A 133 -13.56 -7.63 11.91
CA LEU A 133 -13.35 -6.19 11.87
C LEU A 133 -14.51 -5.48 12.56
N GLY A 134 -14.21 -4.37 13.22
CA GLY A 134 -15.21 -3.46 13.75
C GLY A 134 -14.58 -2.12 14.04
N MET A 135 -15.41 -1.12 14.27
CA MET A 135 -14.94 0.22 14.63
C MET A 135 -15.83 0.86 15.67
N ASP A 136 -15.28 1.80 16.40
CA ASP A 136 -16.02 2.79 17.19
C ASP A 136 -15.72 4.20 16.66
N GLU A 137 -16.03 5.23 17.43
CA GLU A 137 -15.79 6.62 17.01
C GLU A 137 -14.33 6.93 16.72
N ASN A 138 -13.39 6.24 17.38
CA ASN A 138 -11.97 6.61 17.35
C ASN A 138 -11.05 5.47 16.92
N HIS A 139 -11.52 4.21 17.01
CA HIS A 139 -10.68 3.04 16.82
C HIS A 139 -11.25 2.07 15.80
N ILE A 140 -10.33 1.43 15.09
CA ILE A 140 -10.62 0.24 14.30
C ILE A 140 -10.00 -0.98 14.99
N TYR A 141 -10.72 -2.09 14.96
CA TYR A 141 -10.39 -3.33 15.63
C TYR A 141 -10.24 -4.46 14.62
N PHE A 142 -9.20 -5.28 14.78
CA PHE A 142 -8.96 -6.47 13.96
C PHE A 142 -8.70 -7.66 14.89
N GLN A 143 -9.58 -8.64 14.86
CA GLN A 143 -9.40 -9.90 15.58
C GLN A 143 -8.88 -10.96 14.62
N VAL A 144 -7.64 -11.41 14.84
CA VAL A 144 -6.96 -12.44 14.04
C VAL A 144 -6.67 -13.64 14.92
N GLY A 145 -7.52 -14.64 14.87
CA GLY A 145 -7.49 -15.74 15.84
C GLY A 145 -7.56 -15.22 17.28
N PRO A 146 -6.65 -15.60 18.18
CA PRO A 146 -6.63 -15.13 19.56
C PRO A 146 -6.07 -13.71 19.75
N ARG A 147 -5.56 -13.07 18.67
CA ARG A 147 -4.88 -11.77 18.75
C ARG A 147 -5.81 -10.63 18.35
N LEU A 148 -5.85 -9.59 19.18
CA LEU A 148 -6.62 -8.37 18.92
C LEU A 148 -5.65 -7.21 18.64
N LEU A 149 -5.76 -6.62 17.45
CA LEU A 149 -5.10 -5.37 17.07
C LEU A 149 -6.11 -4.24 17.18
N ILE A 150 -5.78 -3.24 17.97
CA ILE A 150 -6.57 -2.02 18.14
C ILE A 150 -5.74 -0.86 17.64
N SER A 151 -6.33 -0.05 16.80
CA SER A 151 -5.66 1.13 16.26
C SER A 151 -6.56 2.35 16.31
N ARG A 152 -5.98 3.47 16.67
CA ARG A 152 -6.64 4.76 16.47
C ARG A 152 -6.70 5.05 14.96
N MET A 153 -7.87 5.48 14.49
CA MET A 153 -8.07 5.90 13.11
C MET A 153 -7.44 7.28 12.87
N LEU A 154 -7.06 7.57 11.64
CA LEU A 154 -6.66 8.93 11.26
C LEU A 154 -7.89 9.79 11.09
N TYR A 155 -7.81 11.02 11.58
CA TYR A 155 -8.87 12.01 11.39
C TYR A 155 -8.64 12.86 10.15
N GLY A 156 -9.71 13.32 9.54
CA GLY A 156 -9.70 14.22 8.41
C GLY A 156 -10.30 13.59 7.15
N GLN A 157 -10.35 14.39 6.11
CA GLN A 157 -10.94 13.97 4.84
C GLN A 157 -9.84 13.46 3.91
N PHE A 158 -9.96 12.22 3.45
CA PHE A 158 -9.12 11.70 2.37
C PHE A 158 -9.49 12.44 1.07
N PRO A 159 -8.53 12.75 0.20
CA PRO A 159 -8.82 13.41 -1.08
C PRO A 159 -9.87 12.65 -1.90
N ASN A 160 -10.64 13.38 -2.70
CA ASN A 160 -11.53 12.75 -3.66
C ASN A 160 -10.72 12.10 -4.78
N TYR A 161 -10.33 10.86 -4.57
CA TYR A 161 -9.48 10.09 -5.47
C TYR A 161 -10.18 9.77 -6.81
N GLU A 162 -11.51 9.74 -6.85
CA GLU A 162 -12.26 9.49 -8.08
C GLU A 162 -12.04 10.58 -9.14
N MET A 163 -11.69 11.80 -8.70
CA MET A 163 -11.36 12.90 -9.58
C MET A 163 -9.99 12.77 -10.25
N VAL A 164 -9.06 12.02 -9.63
CA VAL A 164 -7.72 11.80 -10.17
C VAL A 164 -7.60 10.49 -10.93
N MET A 165 -8.62 9.63 -10.89
CA MET A 165 -8.68 8.44 -11.73
C MET A 165 -8.87 8.87 -13.20
N PRO A 166 -7.98 8.47 -14.13
CA PRO A 166 -8.09 8.84 -15.52
C PRO A 166 -9.41 8.33 -16.14
N LYS A 167 -10.08 9.19 -16.87
CA LYS A 167 -11.35 8.84 -17.57
C LYS A 167 -11.21 8.86 -19.09
N ASN A 168 -10.12 9.43 -19.60
CA ASN A 168 -9.95 9.75 -21.00
C ASN A 168 -8.57 9.30 -21.54
N ASN A 169 -7.96 8.30 -20.94
CA ASN A 169 -6.79 7.66 -21.50
C ASN A 169 -7.26 6.87 -22.73
N ASP A 170 -6.81 7.27 -23.90
CA ASP A 170 -7.22 6.74 -25.21
C ASP A 170 -6.12 5.89 -25.87
N LYS A 171 -4.95 5.80 -25.24
CA LYS A 171 -3.82 4.98 -25.66
C LYS A 171 -3.52 3.93 -24.61
N SER A 172 -3.27 2.72 -25.05
CA SER A 172 -2.92 1.58 -24.18
C SER A 172 -1.83 0.74 -24.82
N VAL A 173 -0.87 0.33 -24.03
CA VAL A 173 0.22 -0.58 -24.44
C VAL A 173 0.41 -1.64 -23.36
N GLU A 174 0.53 -2.90 -23.78
CA GLU A 174 0.80 -3.99 -22.87
C GLU A 174 2.29 -4.33 -22.80
N PHE A 175 2.77 -4.60 -21.60
CA PHE A 175 4.14 -5.06 -21.34
C PHE A 175 4.13 -6.28 -20.43
N ASN A 176 5.16 -7.11 -20.53
CA ASN A 176 5.51 -8.01 -19.44
C ASN A 176 6.10 -7.15 -18.30
N SER A 177 5.50 -7.23 -17.10
CA SER A 177 5.87 -6.38 -15.96
C SER A 177 7.30 -6.60 -15.50
N SER A 178 7.79 -7.84 -15.52
CA SER A 178 9.16 -8.16 -15.13
C SER A 178 10.18 -7.57 -16.10
N LEU A 179 9.92 -7.64 -17.41
CA LEU A 179 10.81 -7.06 -18.44
C LEU A 179 10.81 -5.53 -18.34
N LEU A 180 9.63 -4.92 -18.21
CA LEU A 180 9.52 -3.47 -18.03
C LEU A 180 10.24 -3.00 -16.76
N ASN A 181 10.05 -3.70 -15.64
CA ASN A 181 10.71 -3.39 -14.38
C ASN A 181 12.24 -3.49 -14.47
N LEU A 182 12.75 -4.54 -15.12
CA LEU A 182 14.19 -4.70 -15.32
C LEU A 182 14.78 -3.58 -16.21
N ALA A 183 14.09 -3.17 -17.27
CA ALA A 183 14.52 -2.07 -18.12
C ALA A 183 14.53 -0.74 -17.34
N ILE A 184 13.46 -0.42 -16.63
CA ILE A 184 13.40 0.76 -15.76
C ILE A 184 14.53 0.74 -14.75
N ARG A 185 14.79 -0.40 -14.09
CA ARG A 185 15.84 -0.54 -13.08
C ARG A 185 17.23 -0.26 -13.62
N ARG A 186 17.54 -0.76 -14.84
CA ARG A 186 18.84 -0.51 -15.48
C ARG A 186 19.02 0.96 -15.87
N VAL A 187 18.00 1.53 -16.48
CA VAL A 187 18.03 2.94 -16.91
C VAL A 187 18.09 3.88 -15.70
N ALA A 188 17.36 3.57 -14.62
CA ALA A 188 17.35 4.38 -13.41
C ALA A 188 18.71 4.49 -12.70
N LEU A 189 19.70 3.64 -13.03
CA LEU A 189 21.05 3.77 -12.49
C LEU A 189 21.74 5.08 -12.89
N MET A 190 21.32 5.68 -14.01
CA MET A 190 21.83 6.96 -14.51
C MET A 190 20.81 8.10 -14.33
N ALA A 191 19.76 7.90 -13.54
CA ALA A 191 18.81 8.96 -13.22
C ALA A 191 19.35 9.86 -12.11
N ASP A 192 18.97 11.13 -12.14
CA ASP A 192 19.28 12.06 -11.05
C ASP A 192 18.77 11.56 -9.70
N GLU A 193 19.62 11.56 -8.67
CA GLU A 193 19.32 10.97 -7.35
C GLU A 193 18.14 11.62 -6.62
N ARG A 194 17.79 12.86 -6.93
CA ARG A 194 16.71 13.59 -6.25
C ARG A 194 15.37 13.37 -6.92
N SER A 195 15.37 13.42 -8.25
CA SER A 195 14.14 13.31 -9.04
C SER A 195 13.80 11.87 -9.42
N HIS A 196 14.80 11.00 -9.55
CA HIS A 196 14.69 9.65 -10.12
C HIS A 196 13.97 9.66 -11.47
N ALA A 197 14.15 10.75 -12.24
CA ALA A 197 13.42 10.99 -13.47
C ALA A 197 13.91 10.08 -14.59
N ILE A 198 12.96 9.43 -15.23
CA ILE A 198 13.15 8.68 -16.47
C ILE A 198 12.16 9.18 -17.52
N ARG A 199 12.53 9.05 -18.79
CA ARG A 199 11.66 9.35 -19.93
C ARG A 199 11.19 8.06 -20.57
N PHE A 200 9.89 7.98 -20.83
CA PHE A 200 9.27 7.03 -21.75
C PHE A 200 9.05 7.74 -23.08
N HIS A 201 9.71 7.29 -24.10
CA HIS A 201 9.50 7.72 -25.50
C HIS A 201 8.81 6.58 -26.23
N LEU A 202 7.50 6.76 -26.49
CA LEU A 202 6.71 5.81 -27.25
C LEU A 202 6.65 6.23 -28.69
N GLU A 203 6.98 5.31 -29.57
CA GLU A 203 6.84 5.44 -31.03
C GLU A 203 6.36 4.11 -31.62
N PRO A 204 5.96 4.06 -32.91
CA PRO A 204 5.43 2.83 -33.49
C PRO A 204 6.33 1.61 -33.26
N ASN A 205 5.75 0.57 -32.67
CA ASN A 205 6.32 -0.72 -32.31
C ASN A 205 7.39 -0.71 -31.21
N GLN A 206 7.66 0.41 -30.53
CA GLN A 206 8.66 0.41 -29.46
C GLN A 206 8.42 1.45 -28.37
N LEU A 207 8.95 1.14 -27.20
CA LEU A 207 9.16 2.04 -26.08
C LEU A 207 10.66 2.20 -25.85
N VAL A 208 11.18 3.40 -25.91
CA VAL A 208 12.54 3.73 -25.46
C VAL A 208 12.45 4.36 -24.07
N ILE A 209 13.09 3.74 -23.10
CA ILE A 209 13.23 4.28 -21.75
C ILE A 209 14.61 4.91 -21.66
N SER A 210 14.69 6.16 -21.18
CA SER A 210 15.96 6.86 -21.06
C SER A 210 16.05 7.66 -19.77
N SER A 211 17.28 7.87 -19.30
CA SER A 211 17.63 8.80 -18.24
C SER A 211 18.91 9.53 -18.58
N GLN A 212 19.07 10.72 -18.03
CA GLN A 212 20.25 11.53 -18.21
C GLN A 212 20.59 12.25 -16.92
N ASN A 213 21.86 12.16 -16.52
CA ASN A 213 22.44 12.92 -15.43
C ASN A 213 23.67 13.66 -15.97
N ALA A 214 23.72 14.98 -15.80
CA ALA A 214 24.78 15.81 -16.35
C ALA A 214 26.19 15.47 -15.82
N GLU A 215 26.28 14.85 -14.65
CA GLU A 215 27.55 14.50 -13.99
C GLU A 215 27.96 13.04 -14.24
N GLU A 216 27.00 12.14 -14.45
CA GLU A 216 27.26 10.70 -14.55
C GLU A 216 27.10 10.12 -15.94
N GLY A 217 26.25 10.73 -16.79
CA GLY A 217 26.04 10.27 -18.17
C GLY A 217 24.57 9.99 -18.50
N GLU A 218 24.36 9.07 -19.45
CA GLU A 218 23.04 8.70 -19.93
C GLU A 218 22.86 7.19 -20.05
N ALA A 219 21.64 6.73 -19.92
CA ALA A 219 21.26 5.36 -20.18
C ALA A 219 19.98 5.33 -21.02
N ASN A 220 19.89 4.35 -21.91
CA ASN A 220 18.67 4.07 -22.65
C ASN A 220 18.49 2.57 -22.85
N GLU A 221 17.25 2.15 -22.94
CA GLU A 221 16.87 0.78 -23.24
C GLU A 221 15.59 0.75 -24.07
N THR A 222 15.54 -0.11 -25.07
CA THR A 222 14.40 -0.24 -25.99
C THR A 222 13.67 -1.55 -25.73
N LEU A 223 12.35 -1.44 -25.56
CA LEU A 223 11.42 -2.57 -25.47
C LEU A 223 10.50 -2.57 -26.69
N GLN A 224 10.21 -3.75 -27.21
CA GLN A 224 9.15 -3.88 -28.21
C GLN A 224 7.79 -3.61 -27.56
N ALA A 225 6.95 -2.86 -28.27
CA ALA A 225 5.63 -2.45 -27.82
C ALA A 225 4.64 -2.54 -28.98
N ASP A 226 3.49 -3.13 -28.76
CA ASP A 226 2.39 -3.08 -29.74
C ASP A 226 1.68 -1.73 -29.63
N TYR A 227 2.30 -0.73 -30.24
CA TYR A 227 1.86 0.66 -30.24
C TYR A 227 1.90 1.23 -31.66
N ASN A 228 0.83 1.86 -32.09
CA ASN A 228 0.69 2.49 -33.39
C ASN A 228 0.17 3.94 -33.31
N GLY A 229 0.25 4.53 -32.12
CA GLY A 229 -0.17 5.92 -31.91
C GLY A 229 0.90 6.95 -32.26
N ASP A 230 0.58 8.20 -31.99
CA ASP A 230 1.50 9.32 -32.15
C ASP A 230 2.70 9.21 -31.22
N VAL A 231 3.86 9.69 -31.66
CA VAL A 231 5.06 9.78 -30.85
C VAL A 231 4.76 10.59 -29.59
N THR A 232 5.02 10.00 -28.44
CA THR A 232 4.68 10.58 -27.15
C THR A 232 5.81 10.43 -26.14
N ASP A 233 6.23 11.54 -25.54
CA ASP A 233 7.21 11.58 -24.46
C ASP A 233 6.50 11.79 -23.11
N ILE A 234 6.83 10.96 -22.10
CA ILE A 234 6.28 11.08 -20.75
C ILE A 234 7.41 10.88 -19.74
N GLY A 235 7.56 11.83 -18.84
CA GLY A 235 8.49 11.69 -17.72
C GLY A 235 7.84 11.01 -16.50
N PHE A 236 8.57 10.15 -15.82
CA PHE A 236 8.13 9.50 -14.58
C PHE A 236 9.24 9.40 -13.56
N ASN A 237 8.85 9.29 -12.30
CA ASN A 237 9.74 8.82 -11.24
C ASN A 237 9.87 7.29 -11.36
N ALA A 238 11.08 6.81 -11.59
CA ALA A 238 11.38 5.39 -11.78
C ALA A 238 10.97 4.54 -10.56
N GLN A 239 11.18 5.04 -9.34
CA GLN A 239 10.84 4.30 -8.11
C GLN A 239 9.33 4.06 -8.03
N TYR A 240 8.51 5.04 -8.42
CA TYR A 240 7.05 4.88 -8.39
C TYR A 240 6.58 3.76 -9.31
N LEU A 241 7.13 3.67 -10.51
CA LEU A 241 6.81 2.58 -11.42
C LEU A 241 7.30 1.23 -10.90
N GLN A 242 8.53 1.16 -10.39
CA GLN A 242 9.14 -0.06 -9.87
C GLN A 242 8.36 -0.65 -8.67
N GLU A 243 7.90 0.19 -7.74
CA GLU A 243 7.14 -0.27 -6.57
C GLU A 243 5.84 -0.96 -6.98
N PHE A 244 5.13 -0.41 -7.96
CA PHE A 244 3.93 -1.04 -8.51
C PHE A 244 4.27 -2.34 -9.26
N LEU A 245 5.27 -2.32 -10.14
CA LEU A 245 5.66 -3.50 -10.94
C LEU A 245 6.18 -4.65 -10.07
N ASN A 246 6.86 -4.34 -8.96
CA ASN A 246 7.27 -5.35 -7.98
C ASN A 246 6.07 -6.05 -7.32
N VAL A 247 4.97 -5.33 -7.07
CA VAL A 247 3.74 -5.90 -6.49
C VAL A 247 2.99 -6.78 -7.49
N ILE A 248 3.00 -6.40 -8.76
CA ILE A 248 2.37 -7.19 -9.85
C ILE A 248 3.10 -8.52 -10.05
N GLY A 249 4.43 -8.52 -9.91
CA GLY A 249 5.26 -9.70 -10.19
C GLY A 249 5.33 -9.99 -11.68
N ASP A 250 5.44 -11.26 -12.06
CA ASP A 250 5.55 -11.68 -13.47
C ASP A 250 4.17 -11.85 -14.11
N ALA A 251 3.60 -10.75 -14.58
CA ALA A 251 2.29 -10.69 -15.21
C ALA A 251 2.33 -9.72 -16.41
N LYS A 252 1.28 -9.67 -17.21
CA LYS A 252 1.07 -8.61 -18.18
C LYS A 252 0.46 -7.40 -17.50
N VAL A 253 0.98 -6.22 -17.83
CA VAL A 253 0.51 -4.93 -17.35
C VAL A 253 0.11 -4.05 -18.53
N ALA A 254 -1.09 -3.50 -18.49
CA ALA A 254 -1.53 -2.46 -19.39
C ALA A 254 -1.07 -1.10 -18.86
N PHE A 255 -0.45 -0.32 -19.73
CA PHE A 255 -0.06 1.07 -19.50
C PHE A 255 -0.96 1.95 -20.35
N GLU A 256 -1.82 2.71 -19.69
CA GLU A 256 -2.80 3.59 -20.32
C GLU A 256 -2.43 5.06 -20.09
N PHE A 257 -2.49 5.84 -21.15
CA PHE A 257 -2.15 7.27 -21.11
C PHE A 257 -2.91 8.04 -22.20
N LYS A 258 -2.87 9.35 -22.10
CA LYS A 258 -3.41 10.26 -23.09
C LYS A 258 -2.31 11.03 -23.80
N ASP A 259 -1.48 11.73 -23.03
CA ASP A 259 -0.40 12.59 -23.50
C ASP A 259 0.71 12.69 -22.44
N GLY A 260 1.77 13.44 -22.71
CA GLY A 260 2.92 13.61 -21.83
C GLY A 260 2.66 14.42 -20.55
N ASN A 261 1.49 15.05 -20.40
CA ASN A 261 1.16 15.92 -19.27
C ASN A 261 0.01 15.42 -18.41
N SER A 262 -0.72 14.43 -18.91
CA SER A 262 -1.86 13.83 -18.20
C SER A 262 -1.41 12.62 -17.40
N GLN A 263 -2.12 12.33 -16.30
CA GLN A 263 -1.83 11.16 -15.49
C GLN A 263 -1.96 9.87 -16.29
N ALA A 264 -0.99 8.97 -16.09
CA ALA A 264 -1.03 7.62 -16.63
C ALA A 264 -1.64 6.65 -15.62
N GLN A 265 -2.17 5.54 -16.12
CA GLN A 265 -2.70 4.44 -15.33
C GLN A 265 -2.03 3.13 -15.72
N LEU A 266 -1.69 2.33 -14.74
CA LEU A 266 -1.24 0.96 -14.93
C LEU A 266 -2.20 0.02 -14.20
N HIS A 267 -2.43 -1.14 -14.80
CA HIS A 267 -3.19 -2.22 -14.16
C HIS A 267 -2.79 -3.57 -14.75
N PRO A 268 -3.00 -4.71 -14.04
CA PRO A 268 -2.85 -6.02 -14.67
C PRO A 268 -3.77 -6.12 -15.89
N SER A 269 -3.28 -6.66 -17.00
CA SER A 269 -4.10 -6.87 -18.20
C SER A 269 -5.23 -7.87 -17.95
N GLU A 270 -5.01 -8.83 -17.06
CA GLU A 270 -6.02 -9.77 -16.58
C GLU A 270 -6.47 -9.35 -15.18
N ASN A 271 -7.67 -8.80 -15.10
CA ASN A 271 -8.34 -8.56 -13.83
C ASN A 271 -8.81 -9.91 -13.27
N GLY A 272 -8.13 -10.44 -12.28
CA GLY A 272 -8.63 -11.56 -11.49
C GLY A 272 -9.85 -11.15 -10.66
N ASP A 273 -9.95 -11.69 -9.44
CA ASP A 273 -11.02 -11.34 -8.49
C ASP A 273 -11.01 -9.89 -7.98
N TYR A 274 -10.02 -9.09 -8.37
CA TYR A 274 -9.80 -7.74 -7.86
C TYR A 274 -9.64 -6.74 -8.98
N GLU A 275 -10.35 -5.64 -8.91
CA GLU A 275 -10.03 -4.46 -9.70
C GLU A 275 -8.84 -3.76 -9.07
N TYR A 276 -7.69 -3.71 -9.78
CA TYR A 276 -6.46 -3.10 -9.29
C TYR A 276 -5.98 -2.05 -10.27
N LYS A 277 -5.86 -0.81 -9.82
CA LYS A 277 -5.42 0.33 -10.61
C LYS A 277 -4.33 1.11 -9.89
N TYR A 278 -3.38 1.55 -10.66
CA TYR A 278 -2.30 2.42 -10.20
C TYR A 278 -2.22 3.64 -11.09
N VAL A 279 -2.38 4.81 -10.50
CA VAL A 279 -2.27 6.09 -11.21
C VAL A 279 -0.95 6.75 -10.84
N VAL A 280 -0.24 7.26 -11.82
CA VAL A 280 1.03 7.97 -11.64
C VAL A 280 1.00 9.30 -12.39
N MET A 281 1.42 10.37 -11.68
CA MET A 281 1.52 11.69 -12.26
C MET A 281 2.79 11.80 -13.09
N PRO A 282 2.72 12.38 -14.31
CA PRO A 282 3.91 12.62 -15.10
C PRO A 282 4.79 13.70 -14.46
N MET A 283 6.07 13.63 -14.74
CA MET A 283 7.07 14.63 -14.37
C MET A 283 7.48 15.45 -15.59
N ARG A 284 7.81 16.71 -15.37
CA ARG A 284 8.50 17.52 -16.40
C ARG A 284 9.96 17.09 -16.44
N ILE A 285 10.41 16.78 -17.62
CA ILE A 285 11.77 16.33 -17.93
C ILE A 285 12.41 17.26 -18.96
#